data_f57920e3d696fe9be181580513a0e947
#
_entry.id   f57920e3d696fe9be181580513a0e947
#
_cell.length_a   1.000
_cell.length_b   1.000
_cell.length_c   1.000
_cell.angle_alpha   90.00
_cell.angle_beta   90.00
_cell.angle_gamma   90.00
#
_symmetry.space_group_name_H-M   'P 1'
#
loop_
_entity.id
_entity.type
_entity.pdbx_description
1 polymer ?
#
loop_
_entity_poly.entity_id
_entity_poly.type
_entity_poly.pdbx_seq_one_letter_code
_entity_poly.pdbx_strand_id
1 'polypeptide(L)'
;MGTVLESIDYILKNFENLRDIDESSIEKICNLILSSQNIFVYGVGRSGIIGRTFSMRLVQLGLKAYFVGETVTPVVTSRDIVILISGTGETQGTLLVAQISKKVNARVISITAEKDSSLYRMGDYNILLKTNSPSDLAPLGTLFELSTLVLLDAMVALLMEMKGEHEDDMRKRHAIWV
;
A
#
# COMPACT_ATOMS: atom_id res chain seq x y z
N MET A 1 9.12 31.43 -13.29
CA MET A 1 8.66 30.56 -14.37
C MET A 1 9.36 29.22 -14.26
N GLY A 2 8.91 28.38 -13.40
CA GLY A 2 9.59 27.13 -13.05
C GLY A 2 8.76 26.19 -12.18
N THR A 3 7.65 26.68 -11.61
CA THR A 3 6.93 25.95 -10.54
C THR A 3 6.61 24.49 -10.90
N VAL A 4 6.23 24.19 -12.13
CA VAL A 4 5.92 22.81 -12.56
C VAL A 4 7.19 21.94 -12.57
N LEU A 5 8.28 22.42 -13.18
CA LEU A 5 9.54 21.67 -13.24
C LEU A 5 10.17 21.57 -11.85
N GLU A 6 10.16 22.65 -11.09
CA GLU A 6 10.64 22.66 -9.70
C GLU A 6 9.85 21.67 -8.82
N SER A 7 8.53 21.59 -9.00
CA SER A 7 7.69 20.61 -8.30
C SER A 7 8.04 19.17 -8.71
N ILE A 8 8.22 18.92 -10.01
CA ILE A 8 8.64 17.61 -10.51
C ILE A 8 9.99 17.21 -9.92
N ASP A 9 10.98 18.10 -9.96
CA ASP A 9 12.32 17.84 -9.41
C ASP A 9 12.26 17.58 -7.90
N TYR A 10 11.45 18.35 -7.16
CA TYR A 10 11.26 18.16 -5.73
C TYR A 10 10.65 16.77 -5.41
N ILE A 11 9.66 16.35 -6.18
CA ILE A 11 9.01 15.04 -6.03
C ILE A 11 10.00 13.92 -6.39
N LEU A 12 10.72 14.03 -7.50
CA LEU A 12 11.71 13.04 -7.93
C LEU A 12 12.82 12.86 -6.89
N LYS A 13 13.31 13.96 -6.32
CA LYS A 13 14.30 13.91 -5.23
C LYS A 13 13.80 13.18 -4.00
N ASN A 14 12.49 13.26 -3.68
CA ASN A 14 11.93 12.51 -2.56
C ASN A 14 12.00 10.99 -2.79
N PHE A 15 11.94 10.52 -4.03
CA PHE A 15 12.01 9.09 -4.33
C PHE A 15 13.38 8.47 -4.04
N GLU A 16 14.43 9.25 -3.87
CA GLU A 16 15.73 8.75 -3.41
C GLU A 16 15.60 8.06 -2.03
N ASN A 17 14.67 8.54 -1.18
CA ASN A 17 14.41 7.93 0.12
C ASN A 17 13.85 6.50 0.03
N LEU A 18 13.27 6.10 -1.11
CA LEU A 18 12.79 4.74 -1.33
C LEU A 18 13.93 3.72 -1.43
N ARG A 19 15.16 4.16 -1.72
CA ARG A 19 16.35 3.29 -1.76
C ARG A 19 16.80 2.82 -0.38
N ASP A 20 16.32 3.47 0.68
CA ASP A 20 16.61 3.10 2.07
C ASP A 20 15.66 2.00 2.61
N ILE A 21 14.74 1.50 1.77
CA ILE A 21 13.79 0.47 2.18
C ILE A 21 14.54 -0.85 2.39
N ASP A 22 14.26 -1.53 3.50
CA ASP A 22 14.75 -2.87 3.76
C ASP A 22 14.04 -3.89 2.86
N GLU A 23 14.71 -4.28 1.79
CA GLU A 23 14.21 -5.23 0.80
C GLU A 23 13.82 -6.57 1.43
N SER A 24 14.54 -7.03 2.44
CA SER A 24 14.24 -8.28 3.14
C SER A 24 12.90 -8.24 3.88
N SER A 25 12.53 -7.08 4.39
CA SER A 25 11.22 -6.85 5.01
C SER A 25 10.10 -6.82 3.96
N ILE A 26 10.37 -6.26 2.79
CA ILE A 26 9.40 -6.26 1.67
C ILE A 26 9.18 -7.68 1.16
N GLU A 27 10.25 -8.47 0.98
CA GLU A 27 10.13 -9.89 0.60
C GLU A 27 9.27 -10.69 1.59
N LYS A 28 9.46 -10.50 2.90
CA LYS A 28 8.62 -11.14 3.92
C LYS A 28 7.16 -10.77 3.77
N ILE A 29 6.86 -9.48 3.53
CA ILE A 29 5.50 -9.00 3.31
C ILE A 29 4.91 -9.61 2.03
N CYS A 30 5.66 -9.69 0.95
CA CYS A 30 5.22 -10.33 -0.29
C CYS A 30 4.93 -11.83 -0.10
N ASN A 31 5.75 -12.56 0.66
CA ASN A 31 5.47 -13.94 1.04
C ASN A 31 4.17 -14.09 1.84
N LEU A 32 3.89 -13.15 2.75
CA LEU A 32 2.63 -13.12 3.50
C LEU A 32 1.44 -12.86 2.57
N ILE A 33 1.58 -11.94 1.61
CA ILE A 33 0.57 -11.67 0.59
C ILE A 33 0.26 -12.95 -0.19
N LEU A 34 1.27 -13.66 -0.68
CA LEU A 34 1.10 -14.87 -1.47
C LEU A 34 0.51 -16.06 -0.67
N SER A 35 0.77 -16.14 0.63
CA SER A 35 0.29 -17.21 1.51
C SER A 35 -1.08 -16.93 2.15
N SER A 36 -1.61 -15.72 2.03
CA SER A 36 -2.91 -15.36 2.63
C SER A 36 -4.09 -15.87 1.81
N GLN A 37 -5.24 -16.07 2.47
CA GLN A 37 -6.46 -16.49 1.79
C GLN A 37 -7.10 -15.32 1.03
N ASN A 38 -7.18 -14.16 1.67
CA ASN A 38 -7.64 -12.92 1.08
C ASN A 38 -6.73 -11.76 1.53
N ILE A 39 -6.70 -10.72 0.71
CA ILE A 39 -5.93 -9.51 0.95
C ILE A 39 -6.93 -8.35 1.02
N PHE A 40 -6.99 -7.68 2.15
CA PHE A 40 -7.80 -6.49 2.32
C PHE A 40 -6.91 -5.27 2.32
N VAL A 41 -7.28 -4.24 1.57
CA VAL A 41 -6.53 -2.98 1.51
C VAL A 41 -7.45 -1.86 1.95
N TYR A 42 -6.93 -0.91 2.72
CA TYR A 42 -7.68 0.26 3.15
C TYR A 42 -6.81 1.49 3.34
N GLY A 43 -7.40 2.62 3.07
CA GLY A 43 -6.89 3.96 3.33
C GLY A 43 -8.01 4.98 3.12
N VAL A 44 -7.82 6.20 3.59
CA VAL A 44 -8.79 7.29 3.46
C VAL A 44 -8.28 8.33 2.47
N GLY A 45 -9.18 8.97 1.71
CA GLY A 45 -8.82 10.00 0.74
C GLY A 45 -7.88 9.48 -0.35
N ARG A 46 -6.83 10.22 -0.66
CA ARG A 46 -5.83 9.86 -1.69
C ARG A 46 -5.09 8.56 -1.36
N SER A 47 -4.77 8.31 -0.08
CA SER A 47 -4.21 7.01 0.35
C SER A 47 -5.15 5.85 0.01
N GLY A 48 -6.46 6.05 0.12
CA GLY A 48 -7.46 5.07 -0.29
C GLY A 48 -7.50 4.84 -1.80
N ILE A 49 -7.30 5.89 -2.61
CA ILE A 49 -7.20 5.76 -4.08
C ILE A 49 -5.99 4.88 -4.44
N ILE A 50 -4.85 5.11 -3.80
CA ILE A 50 -3.64 4.29 -4.00
C ILE A 50 -3.89 2.84 -3.55
N GLY A 51 -4.55 2.64 -2.43
CA GLY A 51 -4.95 1.31 -1.98
C GLY A 51 -5.84 0.58 -2.99
N ARG A 52 -6.76 1.28 -3.65
CA ARG A 52 -7.59 0.71 -4.74
C ARG A 52 -6.77 0.32 -5.96
N THR A 53 -5.81 1.15 -6.38
CA THR A 53 -4.92 0.80 -7.50
C THR A 53 -4.11 -0.46 -7.18
N PHE A 54 -3.61 -0.58 -5.95
CA PHE A 54 -2.89 -1.78 -5.52
C PHE A 54 -3.80 -3.02 -5.47
N SER A 55 -5.02 -2.89 -4.92
CA SER A 55 -6.00 -4.00 -4.94
C SER A 55 -6.26 -4.49 -6.36
N MET A 56 -6.42 -3.58 -7.32
CA MET A 56 -6.60 -3.91 -8.73
C MET A 56 -5.39 -4.68 -9.28
N ARG A 57 -4.15 -4.26 -9.00
CA ARG A 57 -2.93 -4.97 -9.42
C ARG A 57 -2.85 -6.38 -8.84
N LEU A 58 -3.20 -6.54 -7.56
CA LEU A 58 -3.24 -7.86 -6.93
C LEU A 58 -4.27 -8.79 -7.59
N VAL A 59 -5.44 -8.27 -7.96
CA VAL A 59 -6.45 -9.03 -8.73
C VAL A 59 -5.92 -9.42 -10.11
N GLN A 60 -5.22 -8.52 -10.80
CA GLN A 60 -4.57 -8.82 -12.08
C GLN A 60 -3.47 -9.88 -11.95
N LEU A 61 -2.82 -9.98 -10.78
CA LEU A 61 -1.91 -11.08 -10.42
C LEU A 61 -2.64 -12.39 -10.05
N GLY A 62 -3.98 -12.43 -10.14
CA GLY A 62 -4.79 -13.60 -9.79
C GLY A 62 -4.94 -13.84 -8.29
N LEU A 63 -4.67 -12.82 -7.46
CA LEU A 63 -4.85 -12.86 -6.02
C LEU A 63 -6.26 -12.37 -5.63
N LYS A 64 -6.77 -12.82 -4.50
CA LYS A 64 -8.06 -12.40 -3.95
C LYS A 64 -7.86 -11.13 -3.12
N ALA A 65 -7.96 -9.98 -3.76
CA ALA A 65 -7.77 -8.69 -3.12
C ALA A 65 -9.07 -7.86 -3.14
N TYR A 66 -9.32 -7.15 -2.04
CA TYR A 66 -10.53 -6.36 -1.83
C TYR A 66 -10.16 -5.02 -1.20
N PHE A 67 -10.82 -3.96 -1.63
CA PHE A 67 -10.74 -2.69 -0.92
C PHE A 67 -11.86 -2.63 0.13
N VAL A 68 -11.51 -2.39 1.39
CA VAL A 68 -12.48 -2.38 2.50
C VAL A 68 -13.48 -1.22 2.31
N GLY A 69 -14.77 -1.55 2.45
CA GLY A 69 -15.88 -0.59 2.26
C GLY A 69 -16.58 -0.73 0.90
N GLU A 70 -16.12 -1.62 0.02
CA GLU A 70 -16.89 -2.00 -1.16
C GLU A 70 -17.97 -3.02 -0.80
N THR A 71 -19.10 -2.97 -1.50
CA THR A 71 -20.29 -3.78 -1.19
C THR A 71 -20.06 -5.30 -1.30
N VAL A 72 -19.04 -5.70 -2.04
CA VAL A 72 -18.65 -7.09 -2.27
C VAL A 72 -17.49 -7.56 -1.39
N THR A 73 -17.11 -6.77 -0.39
CA THR A 73 -16.02 -7.11 0.54
C THR A 73 -16.45 -8.31 1.41
N PRO A 74 -15.74 -9.46 1.38
CA PRO A 74 -16.07 -10.60 2.22
C PRO A 74 -15.70 -10.37 3.69
N VAL A 75 -16.12 -11.29 4.55
CA VAL A 75 -15.76 -11.26 5.98
C VAL A 75 -14.27 -11.54 6.14
N VAL A 76 -13.58 -10.69 6.90
CA VAL A 76 -12.18 -10.87 7.27
C VAL A 76 -12.02 -11.93 8.35
N THR A 77 -10.99 -12.77 8.25
CA THR A 77 -10.67 -13.86 9.18
C THR A 77 -9.20 -13.86 9.58
N SER A 78 -8.81 -14.73 10.51
CA SER A 78 -7.40 -14.91 10.94
C SER A 78 -6.46 -15.46 9.86
N ARG A 79 -6.98 -15.91 8.71
CA ARG A 79 -6.20 -16.40 7.56
C ARG A 79 -5.89 -15.32 6.55
N ASP A 80 -6.37 -14.12 6.80
CA ASP A 80 -6.29 -12.99 5.90
C ASP A 80 -5.23 -11.98 6.35
N ILE A 81 -4.85 -11.12 5.43
CA ILE A 81 -4.02 -9.95 5.72
C ILE A 81 -4.78 -8.66 5.41
N VAL A 82 -4.47 -7.62 6.14
CA VAL A 82 -5.07 -6.30 6.00
C VAL A 82 -3.95 -5.26 5.85
N ILE A 83 -3.87 -4.63 4.70
CA ILE A 83 -2.87 -3.61 4.35
C ILE A 83 -3.50 -2.23 4.55
N LEU A 84 -2.94 -1.45 5.45
CA LEU A 84 -3.48 -0.18 5.89
C LEU A 84 -2.53 0.97 5.54
N ILE A 85 -3.04 1.97 4.82
CA ILE A 85 -2.26 3.09 4.29
C ILE A 85 -2.71 4.38 4.95
N SER A 86 -1.80 5.03 5.69
CA SER A 86 -2.04 6.35 6.30
C SER A 86 -0.73 7.08 6.54
N GLY A 87 -0.50 8.21 5.89
CA GLY A 87 0.73 8.99 6.03
C GLY A 87 1.01 9.39 7.47
N THR A 88 0.02 9.93 8.18
CA THR A 88 0.15 10.30 9.61
C THR A 88 0.05 9.10 10.55
N GLY A 89 -0.52 7.98 10.09
CA GLY A 89 -0.82 6.83 10.93
C GLY A 89 -1.86 7.07 12.04
N GLU A 90 -2.57 8.21 12.00
CA GLU A 90 -3.58 8.63 13.00
C GLU A 90 -4.98 8.79 12.41
N THR A 91 -5.18 8.41 11.15
CA THR A 91 -6.49 8.52 10.48
C THR A 91 -7.50 7.59 11.13
N GLN A 92 -8.56 8.13 11.73
CA GLN A 92 -9.55 7.40 12.53
C GLN A 92 -10.17 6.19 11.80
N GLY A 93 -10.57 6.35 10.53
CA GLY A 93 -11.11 5.25 9.74
C GLY A 93 -10.11 4.11 9.56
N THR A 94 -8.82 4.43 9.35
CA THR A 94 -7.76 3.44 9.22
C THR A 94 -7.49 2.72 10.54
N LEU A 95 -7.49 3.44 11.66
CA LEU A 95 -7.33 2.85 13.00
C LEU A 95 -8.50 1.94 13.36
N LEU A 96 -9.73 2.30 12.99
CA LEU A 96 -10.90 1.45 13.21
C LEU A 96 -10.78 0.12 12.45
N VAL A 97 -10.36 0.15 11.18
CA VAL A 97 -10.13 -1.07 10.39
C VAL A 97 -9.01 -1.91 11.02
N ALA A 98 -7.92 -1.28 11.50
CA ALA A 98 -6.86 -1.98 12.23
C ALA A 98 -7.39 -2.70 13.48
N GLN A 99 -8.21 -2.01 14.30
CA GLN A 99 -8.82 -2.58 15.51
C GLN A 99 -9.70 -3.78 15.20
N ILE A 100 -10.53 -3.69 14.15
CA ILE A 100 -11.38 -4.80 13.71
C ILE A 100 -10.54 -5.99 13.27
N SER A 101 -9.49 -5.74 12.48
CA SER A 101 -8.57 -6.77 11.99
C SER A 101 -7.88 -7.50 13.15
N LYS A 102 -7.40 -6.76 14.14
CA LYS A 102 -6.77 -7.34 15.34
C LYS A 102 -7.74 -8.18 16.17
N LYS A 103 -9.02 -7.77 16.30
CA LYS A 103 -10.05 -8.54 17.02
C LYS A 103 -10.30 -9.93 16.43
N VAL A 104 -10.15 -10.09 15.11
CA VAL A 104 -10.32 -11.37 14.41
C VAL A 104 -8.99 -12.10 14.18
N ASN A 105 -7.88 -11.57 14.72
CA ASN A 105 -6.53 -12.09 14.54
C ASN A 105 -6.05 -12.12 13.07
N ALA A 106 -6.57 -11.25 12.21
CA ALA A 106 -6.00 -11.01 10.89
C ALA A 106 -4.66 -10.28 11.03
N ARG A 107 -3.71 -10.57 10.15
CA ARG A 107 -2.40 -9.91 10.17
C ARG A 107 -2.52 -8.50 9.59
N VAL A 108 -2.00 -7.53 10.29
CA VAL A 108 -2.02 -6.11 9.90
C VAL A 108 -0.65 -5.70 9.36
N ILE A 109 -0.64 -5.21 8.12
CA ILE A 109 0.52 -4.54 7.50
C ILE A 109 0.23 -3.05 7.49
N SER A 110 1.05 -2.25 8.15
CA SER A 110 0.93 -0.80 8.13
C SER A 110 1.89 -0.17 7.12
N ILE A 111 1.42 0.84 6.40
CA ILE A 111 2.24 1.74 5.56
C ILE A 111 2.03 3.16 6.06
N THR A 112 3.06 3.76 6.62
CA THR A 112 2.98 5.11 7.22
C THR A 112 4.31 5.86 7.08
N ALA A 113 4.28 7.19 7.23
CA ALA A 113 5.48 8.01 7.33
C ALA A 113 5.93 8.22 8.79
N GLU A 114 5.09 7.83 9.78
CA GLU A 114 5.29 8.16 11.20
C GLU A 114 5.49 6.90 12.03
N LYS A 115 6.74 6.70 12.51
CA LYS A 115 7.13 5.53 13.32
C LYS A 115 6.42 5.46 14.67
N ASP A 116 6.13 6.61 15.26
CA ASP A 116 5.51 6.68 16.60
C ASP A 116 3.97 6.76 16.54
N SER A 117 3.39 6.54 15.35
CA SER A 117 1.95 6.60 15.15
C SER A 117 1.20 5.38 15.73
N SER A 118 -0.10 5.58 15.97
CA SER A 118 -0.98 4.52 16.44
C SER A 118 -1.07 3.37 15.45
N LEU A 119 -1.12 3.64 14.14
CA LEU A 119 -1.16 2.63 13.10
C LEU A 119 0.13 1.78 13.10
N TYR A 120 1.31 2.42 13.23
CA TYR A 120 2.58 1.71 13.27
C TYR A 120 2.64 0.74 14.46
N ARG A 121 2.18 1.18 15.64
CA ARG A 121 2.13 0.32 16.83
C ARG A 121 1.15 -0.87 16.73
N MET A 122 0.12 -0.74 15.89
CA MET A 122 -0.88 -1.80 15.66
C MET A 122 -0.47 -2.77 14.57
N GLY A 123 0.48 -2.42 13.71
CA GLY A 123 0.98 -3.26 12.63
C GLY A 123 1.77 -4.46 13.14
N ASP A 124 1.48 -5.65 12.60
CA ASP A 124 2.33 -6.84 12.81
C ASP A 124 3.58 -6.76 11.93
N TYR A 125 3.45 -6.10 10.78
CA TYR A 125 4.52 -5.75 9.86
C TYR A 125 4.37 -4.29 9.46
N ASN A 126 5.46 -3.57 9.38
CA ASN A 126 5.42 -2.13 9.17
C ASN A 126 6.34 -1.71 8.01
N ILE A 127 5.80 -0.93 7.10
CA ILE A 127 6.56 -0.21 6.07
C ILE A 127 6.59 1.25 6.47
N LEU A 128 7.77 1.73 6.84
CA LEU A 128 7.99 3.14 7.15
C LEU A 128 8.55 3.85 5.93
N LEU A 129 7.78 4.77 5.37
CA LEU A 129 8.19 5.58 4.23
C LEU A 129 8.70 6.93 4.71
N LYS A 130 10.02 7.12 4.63
CA LYS A 130 10.61 8.43 4.87
C LYS A 130 10.25 9.38 3.74
N THR A 131 9.75 10.55 4.07
CA THR A 131 9.43 11.60 3.10
C THR A 131 10.13 12.89 3.48
N ASN A 132 10.44 13.71 2.47
CA ASN A 132 10.87 15.08 2.70
C ASN A 132 9.72 15.90 3.33
N SER A 133 10.04 17.05 3.91
CA SER A 133 9.01 17.93 4.47
C SER A 133 8.02 18.39 3.39
N PRO A 134 6.72 18.53 3.73
CA PRO A 134 5.75 19.15 2.84
C PRO A 134 6.20 20.56 2.43
N SER A 135 5.90 20.96 1.20
CA SER A 135 6.16 22.29 0.68
C SER A 135 5.07 22.68 -0.33
N ASP A 136 5.05 23.95 -0.74
CA ASP A 136 4.14 24.41 -1.81
C ASP A 136 4.38 23.68 -3.14
N LEU A 137 5.57 23.09 -3.34
CA LEU A 137 5.92 22.26 -4.50
C LEU A 137 5.31 20.85 -4.42
N ALA A 138 5.01 20.36 -3.23
CA ALA A 138 4.40 19.06 -2.98
C ALA A 138 3.54 19.12 -1.71
N PRO A 139 2.34 19.74 -1.80
CA PRO A 139 1.52 20.04 -0.63
C PRO A 139 0.89 18.79 -0.02
N LEU A 140 0.57 18.89 1.28
CA LEU A 140 -0.11 17.86 2.05
C LEU A 140 0.64 16.51 2.02
N GLY A 141 -0.07 15.42 1.73
CA GLY A 141 0.45 14.05 1.66
C GLY A 141 1.09 13.67 0.33
N THR A 142 1.30 14.60 -0.61
CA THR A 142 1.75 14.30 -1.99
C THR A 142 2.98 13.38 -2.01
N LEU A 143 4.02 13.68 -1.22
CA LEU A 143 5.26 12.90 -1.21
C LEU A 143 5.03 11.48 -0.68
N PHE A 144 4.28 11.33 0.43
CA PHE A 144 3.95 10.03 0.99
C PHE A 144 3.12 9.19 0.01
N GLU A 145 2.12 9.80 -0.58
CA GLU A 145 1.17 9.12 -1.47
C GLU A 145 1.84 8.63 -2.75
N LEU A 146 2.68 9.46 -3.37
CA LEU A 146 3.43 9.07 -4.56
C LEU A 146 4.51 8.02 -4.23
N SER A 147 5.22 8.16 -3.09
CA SER A 147 6.17 7.14 -2.64
C SER A 147 5.48 5.81 -2.35
N THR A 148 4.29 5.83 -1.76
CA THR A 148 3.48 4.63 -1.53
C THR A 148 3.10 3.97 -2.84
N LEU A 149 2.65 4.74 -3.84
CA LEU A 149 2.28 4.20 -5.16
C LEU A 149 3.48 3.52 -5.84
N VAL A 150 4.63 4.21 -5.88
CA VAL A 150 5.86 3.66 -6.48
C VAL A 150 6.30 2.37 -5.78
N LEU A 151 6.28 2.34 -4.43
CA LEU A 151 6.63 1.15 -3.68
C LEU A 151 5.68 -0.02 -3.95
N LEU A 152 4.37 0.24 -3.96
CA LEU A 152 3.38 -0.82 -4.17
C LEU A 152 3.47 -1.40 -5.59
N ASP A 153 3.75 -0.58 -6.61
CA ASP A 153 4.00 -1.07 -7.97
C ASP A 153 5.34 -1.85 -8.05
N ALA A 154 6.37 -1.45 -7.32
CA ALA A 154 7.62 -2.23 -7.19
C ALA A 154 7.36 -3.58 -6.50
N MET A 155 6.51 -3.61 -5.45
CA MET A 155 6.08 -4.86 -4.82
C MET A 155 5.28 -5.76 -5.78
N VAL A 156 4.49 -5.18 -6.69
CA VAL A 156 3.81 -5.96 -7.75
C VAL A 156 4.83 -6.66 -8.64
N ALA A 157 5.92 -5.98 -9.05
CA ALA A 157 6.99 -6.60 -9.83
C ALA A 157 7.66 -7.76 -9.09
N LEU A 158 7.95 -7.61 -7.79
CA LEU A 158 8.49 -8.69 -6.96
C LEU A 158 7.49 -9.86 -6.83
N LEU A 159 6.20 -9.58 -6.61
CA LEU A 159 5.16 -10.61 -6.55
C LEU A 159 5.02 -11.38 -7.87
N MET A 160 5.18 -10.70 -9.03
CA MET A 160 5.23 -11.36 -10.35
C MET A 160 6.39 -12.34 -10.43
N GLU A 161 7.60 -11.90 -10.06
CA GLU A 161 8.80 -12.76 -10.03
C GLU A 161 8.59 -13.97 -9.12
N MET A 162 8.14 -13.77 -7.88
CA MET A 162 7.88 -14.83 -6.91
C MET A 162 6.83 -15.85 -7.37
N LYS A 163 5.87 -15.43 -8.20
CA LYS A 163 4.85 -16.30 -8.79
C LYS A 163 5.29 -16.95 -10.10
N GLY A 164 6.40 -16.53 -10.69
CA GLY A 164 6.80 -16.92 -12.04
C GLY A 164 5.84 -16.43 -13.11
N GLU A 165 5.21 -15.28 -12.91
CA GLU A 165 4.28 -14.65 -13.83
C GLU A 165 4.93 -13.50 -14.61
N HIS A 166 4.41 -13.21 -15.79
CA HIS A 166 4.86 -12.16 -16.69
C HIS A 166 3.73 -11.16 -16.97
N GLU A 167 4.06 -10.04 -17.59
CA GLU A 167 3.11 -8.97 -17.94
C GLU A 167 1.95 -9.50 -18.79
N ASP A 168 2.20 -10.44 -19.69
CA ASP A 168 1.16 -11.08 -20.49
C ASP A 168 0.12 -11.85 -19.67
N ASP A 169 0.50 -12.42 -18.53
CA ASP A 169 -0.43 -13.12 -17.64
C ASP A 169 -1.34 -12.14 -16.90
N MET A 170 -0.80 -10.99 -16.47
CA MET A 170 -1.60 -9.90 -15.93
C MET A 170 -2.53 -9.32 -16.99
N ARG A 171 -2.07 -9.16 -18.24
CA ARG A 171 -2.86 -8.64 -19.37
C ARG A 171 -4.07 -9.53 -19.66
N LYS A 172 -3.94 -10.85 -19.60
CA LYS A 172 -5.06 -11.79 -19.75
C LYS A 172 -6.14 -11.64 -18.69
N ARG A 173 -5.77 -11.14 -17.49
CA ARG A 173 -6.68 -10.88 -16.37
C ARG A 173 -7.13 -9.41 -16.29
N HIS A 174 -6.68 -8.58 -17.23
CA HIS A 174 -7.12 -7.19 -17.27
C HIS A 174 -8.62 -7.15 -17.61
N ALA A 175 -9.35 -6.25 -16.92
CA ALA A 175 -10.77 -6.11 -17.14
C ALA A 175 -11.09 -5.77 -18.61
N ILE A 176 -11.98 -6.54 -19.23
CA ILE A 176 -12.40 -6.37 -20.63
C ILE A 176 -13.67 -5.53 -20.79
N TRP A 177 -14.24 -5.08 -19.67
CA TRP A 177 -15.47 -4.28 -19.65
C TRP A 177 -15.23 -2.78 -19.88
N VAL A 178 -13.99 -2.34 -19.98
CA VAL A 178 -13.55 -0.95 -20.13
C VAL A 178 -12.63 -0.79 -21.32
#